data_fb888881200b8535219489181afca1df
#
_entry.id   fb888881200b8535219489181afca1df
#
_cell.length_a   1.000
_cell.length_b   1.000
_cell.length_c   1.000
_cell.angle_alpha   90.00
_cell.angle_beta   90.00
_cell.angle_gamma   90.00
#
_symmetry.space_group_name_H-M   'P 1'
#
loop_
_entity.id
_entity.type
_entity.pdbx_description
1 polymer ?
#
loop_
_entity_poly.entity_id
_entity_poly.type
_entity_poly.pdbx_seq_one_letter_code
_entity_poly.pdbx_strand_id
1 'polypeptide(L)'
;MKSNLVEFFKTNNYSSIKDTGMTWDEVGSKFNISGEAARSQWRNYKPDNMLLKSRWQVQTKEGIEWLESYKAGSEYLNVTDIQSIINNAFNIPIKFVSKNIQNCKLTETQIINIADVHLGMDIKNDLFGYEWNRQEYYKRLDIVLQNVNPNANIIINQLGDFTDGLNGETTRGGHKLPQNMNSKETIQLGVESILYILDQIDNPVTINWLTNSNHPGVIDYAIGYTLAHICLYRYN
;
A
#
# COMPACT_ATOMS: atom_id res chain seq x y z
N MET A 1 -43.18 19.08 1.99
CA MET A 1 -41.91 19.37 2.72
C MET A 1 -41.24 18.04 3.00
N LYS A 2 -40.08 17.76 2.37
CA LYS A 2 -39.26 16.59 2.76
C LYS A 2 -38.73 16.91 4.16
N SER A 3 -38.92 16.01 5.08
CA SER A 3 -38.58 16.16 6.50
C SER A 3 -37.08 16.52 6.65
N ASN A 4 -36.76 17.48 7.51
CA ASN A 4 -35.40 17.87 7.88
C ASN A 4 -34.66 16.80 8.71
N LEU A 5 -35.11 15.56 8.71
CA LEU A 5 -34.52 14.46 9.46
C LEU A 5 -33.05 14.24 9.09
N VAL A 6 -32.76 14.17 7.81
CA VAL A 6 -31.41 13.97 7.31
C VAL A 6 -30.52 15.15 7.68
N GLU A 7 -31.06 16.35 7.59
CA GLU A 7 -30.35 17.58 7.95
C GLU A 7 -30.08 17.67 9.44
N PHE A 8 -31.01 17.19 10.28
CA PHE A 8 -30.80 17.08 11.72
C PHE A 8 -29.61 16.17 12.07
N PHE A 9 -29.49 15.01 11.44
CA PHE A 9 -28.36 14.11 11.65
C PHE A 9 -27.05 14.73 11.15
N LYS A 10 -27.07 15.40 10.00
CA LYS A 10 -25.90 16.10 9.43
C LYS A 10 -25.41 17.23 10.33
N THR A 11 -26.32 18.13 10.71
CA THR A 11 -25.96 19.33 11.47
C THR A 11 -25.39 19.01 12.85
N ASN A 12 -25.82 17.87 13.43
CA ASN A 12 -25.35 17.44 14.73
C ASN A 12 -24.21 16.38 14.66
N ASN A 13 -23.71 16.09 13.47
CA ASN A 13 -22.68 15.06 13.23
C ASN A 13 -23.05 13.66 13.79
N TYR A 14 -24.32 13.31 13.79
CA TYR A 14 -24.78 12.00 14.24
C TYR A 14 -24.59 10.95 13.16
N SER A 15 -23.85 9.88 13.45
CA SER A 15 -23.62 8.76 12.55
C SER A 15 -24.64 7.62 12.75
N SER A 16 -25.32 7.63 13.87
CA SER A 16 -26.31 6.62 14.23
C SER A 16 -27.37 7.18 15.18
N ILE A 17 -28.47 6.44 15.35
CA ILE A 17 -29.49 6.80 16.35
C ILE A 17 -28.93 6.81 17.77
N LYS A 18 -27.94 5.99 18.07
CA LYS A 18 -27.30 5.93 19.39
C LYS A 18 -26.62 7.25 19.77
N ASP A 19 -26.08 7.95 18.79
CA ASP A 19 -25.41 9.22 18.99
C ASP A 19 -26.37 10.34 19.42
N THR A 20 -27.66 10.17 19.10
CA THR A 20 -28.70 11.14 19.47
C THR A 20 -29.18 10.98 20.91
N GLY A 21 -28.90 9.87 21.57
CA GLY A 21 -29.46 9.51 22.87
C GLY A 21 -30.98 9.28 22.87
N MET A 22 -31.63 9.18 21.70
CA MET A 22 -33.05 9.06 21.50
C MET A 22 -33.41 7.73 20.84
N THR A 23 -34.67 7.31 21.02
CA THR A 23 -35.29 6.22 20.26
C THR A 23 -35.77 6.71 18.89
N TRP A 24 -36.03 5.79 17.95
CA TRP A 24 -36.60 6.14 16.65
C TRP A 24 -37.99 6.81 16.76
N ASP A 25 -38.78 6.45 17.75
CA ASP A 25 -40.09 7.06 17.98
C ASP A 25 -39.95 8.50 18.46
N GLU A 26 -39.01 8.79 19.35
CA GLU A 26 -38.71 10.16 19.80
C GLU A 26 -38.18 11.01 18.65
N VAL A 27 -37.29 10.46 17.84
CA VAL A 27 -36.80 11.17 16.65
C VAL A 27 -37.92 11.38 15.65
N GLY A 28 -38.73 10.36 15.37
CA GLY A 28 -39.87 10.48 14.45
C GLY A 28 -40.87 11.56 14.89
N SER A 29 -41.18 11.61 16.19
CA SER A 29 -42.07 12.61 16.77
C SER A 29 -41.57 14.05 16.56
N LYS A 30 -40.27 14.30 16.59
CA LYS A 30 -39.70 15.63 16.29
C LYS A 30 -39.97 16.09 14.86
N PHE A 31 -40.14 15.17 13.93
CA PHE A 31 -40.34 15.47 12.50
C PHE A 31 -41.75 15.15 12.03
N ASN A 32 -42.67 14.86 12.95
CA ASN A 32 -44.05 14.60 12.66
C ASN A 32 -44.25 13.35 11.75
N ILE A 33 -43.41 12.34 11.94
CA ILE A 33 -43.44 11.04 11.25
C ILE A 33 -43.34 9.90 12.27
N SER A 34 -43.74 8.67 11.89
CA SER A 34 -43.55 7.53 12.75
C SER A 34 -42.07 7.18 12.91
N GLY A 35 -41.71 6.53 14.04
CA GLY A 35 -40.34 6.05 14.26
C GLY A 35 -39.85 5.10 13.17
N GLU A 36 -40.76 4.27 12.62
CA GLU A 36 -40.47 3.40 11.50
C GLU A 36 -40.16 4.18 10.21
N ALA A 37 -40.93 5.24 9.93
CA ALA A 37 -40.71 6.13 8.81
C ALA A 37 -39.37 6.89 8.96
N ALA A 38 -39.08 7.35 10.18
CA ALA A 38 -37.78 7.98 10.49
C ALA A 38 -36.60 7.03 10.28
N ARG A 39 -36.73 5.79 10.76
CA ARG A 39 -35.73 4.71 10.55
C ARG A 39 -35.56 4.38 9.08
N SER A 40 -36.64 4.31 8.31
CA SER A 40 -36.61 4.02 6.87
C SER A 40 -35.93 5.16 6.11
N GLN A 41 -36.27 6.42 6.41
CA GLN A 41 -35.64 7.58 5.78
C GLN A 41 -34.14 7.61 6.07
N TRP A 42 -33.71 7.32 7.31
CA TRP A 42 -32.30 7.22 7.66
C TRP A 42 -31.58 6.08 6.94
N ARG A 43 -32.19 4.91 6.83
CA ARG A 43 -31.62 3.77 6.07
C ARG A 43 -31.39 4.10 4.60
N ASN A 44 -32.30 4.86 4.00
CA ASN A 44 -32.23 5.26 2.60
C ASN A 44 -31.33 6.46 2.38
N TYR A 45 -30.92 7.11 3.47
CA TYR A 45 -29.95 8.18 3.42
C TYR A 45 -28.55 7.61 3.39
N LYS A 46 -27.82 7.90 2.32
CA LYS A 46 -26.39 7.61 2.18
C LYS A 46 -25.65 8.94 2.28
N PRO A 47 -25.08 9.30 3.44
CA PRO A 47 -24.25 10.49 3.53
C PRO A 47 -23.07 10.39 2.56
N ASP A 48 -22.75 11.47 1.88
CA ASP A 48 -21.66 11.53 0.90
C ASP A 48 -20.28 11.14 1.49
N ASN A 49 -20.17 11.19 2.81
CA ASN A 49 -18.96 10.84 3.57
C ASN A 49 -19.01 9.47 4.25
N MET A 50 -19.97 8.61 3.92
CA MET A 50 -20.01 7.25 4.45
C MET A 50 -19.22 6.28 3.60
N LEU A 51 -18.26 5.58 4.21
CA LEU A 51 -17.50 4.52 3.59
C LEU A 51 -18.24 3.19 3.67
N LEU A 52 -18.32 2.48 2.56
CA LEU A 52 -18.89 1.12 2.52
C LEU A 52 -18.03 0.22 3.42
N LYS A 53 -18.66 -0.28 4.52
CA LYS A 53 -17.99 -1.17 5.48
C LYS A 53 -18.08 -2.62 5.03
N SER A 54 -19.23 -3.02 4.51
CA SER A 54 -19.48 -4.39 4.06
C SER A 54 -20.69 -4.44 3.14
N ARG A 55 -20.68 -5.43 2.28
CA ARG A 55 -21.76 -5.73 1.35
C ARG A 55 -22.07 -7.22 1.38
N TRP A 56 -23.33 -7.58 1.53
CA TRP A 56 -23.79 -8.96 1.51
C TRP A 56 -24.85 -9.16 0.46
N GLN A 57 -24.84 -10.31 -0.14
CA GLN A 57 -25.89 -10.78 -1.02
C GLN A 57 -26.89 -11.60 -0.19
N VAL A 58 -28.15 -11.24 -0.25
CA VAL A 58 -29.22 -11.93 0.44
C VAL A 58 -30.25 -12.43 -0.59
N GLN A 59 -30.54 -13.72 -0.53
CA GLN A 59 -31.63 -14.30 -1.33
C GLN A 59 -32.97 -13.99 -0.64
N THR A 60 -33.82 -13.23 -1.30
CA THR A 60 -35.19 -12.96 -0.86
C THR A 60 -36.18 -13.71 -1.72
N LYS A 61 -37.45 -13.65 -1.36
CA LYS A 61 -38.53 -14.23 -2.18
C LYS A 61 -38.70 -13.46 -3.51
N GLU A 62 -38.28 -12.24 -3.56
CA GLU A 62 -38.38 -11.33 -4.72
C GLU A 62 -37.13 -11.33 -5.59
N GLY A 63 -36.07 -12.03 -5.17
CA GLY A 63 -34.82 -12.13 -5.90
C GLY A 63 -33.59 -11.96 -5.01
N ILE A 64 -32.51 -11.47 -5.60
CA ILE A 64 -31.26 -11.20 -4.90
C ILE A 64 -31.21 -9.72 -4.53
N GLU A 65 -31.08 -9.44 -3.25
CA GLU A 65 -30.87 -8.09 -2.73
C GLU A 65 -29.45 -7.93 -2.16
N TRP A 66 -28.94 -6.72 -2.28
CA TRP A 66 -27.66 -6.36 -1.68
C TRP A 66 -27.90 -5.57 -0.40
N LEU A 67 -27.39 -6.11 0.71
CA LEU A 67 -27.32 -5.39 1.97
C LEU A 67 -25.94 -4.74 2.10
N GLU A 68 -25.95 -3.43 2.29
CA GLU A 68 -24.72 -2.64 2.45
C GLU A 68 -24.69 -2.00 3.83
N SER A 69 -23.57 -2.09 4.54
CA SER A 69 -23.34 -1.31 5.74
C SER A 69 -22.27 -0.27 5.50
N TYR A 70 -22.47 0.90 6.07
CA TYR A 70 -21.58 2.05 5.95
C TYR A 70 -21.02 2.43 7.31
N LYS A 71 -19.79 2.93 7.31
CA LYS A 71 -19.16 3.55 8.48
C LYS A 71 -19.12 5.06 8.24
N ALA A 72 -19.46 5.87 9.24
CA ALA A 72 -19.24 7.31 9.14
C ALA A 72 -17.76 7.57 8.87
N GLY A 73 -17.45 8.21 7.76
CA GLY A 73 -16.12 8.71 7.48
C GLY A 73 -15.86 9.89 8.40
N SER A 74 -14.89 9.79 9.30
CA SER A 74 -14.20 10.99 9.75
C SER A 74 -13.56 11.62 8.51
N GLU A 75 -13.22 12.89 8.47
CA GLU A 75 -12.64 13.68 7.34
C GLU A 75 -11.62 12.96 6.44
N TYR A 76 -11.88 11.71 6.11
CA TYR A 76 -11.06 10.88 5.25
C TYR A 76 -11.41 11.19 3.80
N LEU A 77 -10.39 11.32 3.00
CA LEU A 77 -10.44 11.30 1.55
C LEU A 77 -11.47 10.27 1.08
N ASN A 78 -12.33 10.63 0.15
CA ASN A 78 -13.29 9.67 -0.39
C ASN A 78 -12.53 8.55 -1.13
N VAL A 79 -13.21 7.43 -1.41
CA VAL A 79 -12.57 6.28 -2.05
C VAL A 79 -11.95 6.65 -3.41
N THR A 80 -12.57 7.59 -4.13
CA THR A 80 -12.06 8.08 -5.41
C THR A 80 -10.78 8.88 -5.23
N ASP A 81 -10.70 9.71 -4.17
CA ASP A 81 -9.50 10.48 -3.87
C ASP A 81 -8.36 9.55 -3.42
N ILE A 82 -8.65 8.57 -2.57
CA ILE A 82 -7.68 7.55 -2.18
C ILE A 82 -7.21 6.76 -3.40
N GLN A 83 -8.12 6.32 -4.25
CA GLN A 83 -7.79 5.59 -5.48
C GLN A 83 -6.96 6.45 -6.43
N SER A 84 -7.29 7.73 -6.57
CA SER A 84 -6.52 8.68 -7.38
C SER A 84 -5.12 8.91 -6.82
N ILE A 85 -4.99 9.10 -5.51
CA ILE A 85 -3.69 9.25 -4.83
C ILE A 85 -2.86 7.99 -5.01
N ILE A 86 -3.45 6.82 -4.79
CA ILE A 86 -2.81 5.53 -4.97
C ILE A 86 -2.35 5.38 -6.42
N ASN A 87 -3.24 5.56 -7.40
CA ASN A 87 -2.91 5.41 -8.81
C ASN A 87 -1.81 6.41 -9.25
N ASN A 88 -1.86 7.64 -8.78
CA ASN A 88 -0.84 8.64 -9.08
C ASN A 88 0.50 8.30 -8.41
N ALA A 89 0.49 7.89 -7.15
CA ALA A 89 1.69 7.48 -6.43
C ALA A 89 2.36 6.25 -7.05
N PHE A 90 1.57 5.26 -7.48
CA PHE A 90 2.10 4.04 -8.07
C PHE A 90 2.62 4.18 -9.50
N ASN A 91 2.23 5.22 -10.20
CA ASN A 91 2.69 5.47 -11.58
C ASN A 91 3.94 6.36 -11.65
N ILE A 92 4.38 6.91 -10.53
CA ILE A 92 5.58 7.76 -10.48
C ILE A 92 6.71 6.99 -9.81
N PRO A 93 7.81 6.71 -10.51
CA PRO A 93 8.99 6.12 -9.88
C PRO A 93 9.49 6.99 -8.74
N ILE A 94 9.80 6.36 -7.61
CA ILE A 94 10.45 7.06 -6.49
C ILE A 94 11.91 7.24 -6.84
N LYS A 95 12.36 8.50 -6.86
CA LYS A 95 13.78 8.85 -7.02
C LYS A 95 14.25 9.55 -5.77
N PHE A 96 15.34 9.06 -5.19
CA PHE A 96 15.96 9.71 -4.04
C PHE A 96 17.48 9.59 -4.08
N VAL A 97 18.14 10.57 -3.49
CA VAL A 97 19.58 10.56 -3.26
C VAL A 97 19.81 9.93 -1.89
N SER A 98 20.47 8.79 -1.87
CA SER A 98 20.69 8.06 -0.63
C SER A 98 21.96 8.49 0.10
N LYS A 99 23.00 8.87 -0.64
CA LYS A 99 24.25 9.42 -0.10
C LYS A 99 24.69 10.57 -0.98
N ASN A 100 24.92 11.72 -0.36
CA ASN A 100 25.50 12.88 -1.04
C ASN A 100 26.83 13.22 -0.39
N ILE A 101 27.92 12.77 -0.99
CA ILE A 101 29.26 13.10 -0.53
C ILE A 101 29.63 14.45 -1.11
N GLN A 102 29.57 15.49 -0.28
CA GLN A 102 29.98 16.83 -0.68
C GLN A 102 31.46 16.84 -1.09
N ASN A 103 31.74 17.42 -2.27
CA ASN A 103 33.08 17.61 -2.84
C ASN A 103 33.75 16.43 -3.56
N CYS A 104 33.01 15.37 -3.89
CA CYS A 104 33.58 14.33 -4.74
C CYS A 104 33.39 14.68 -6.21
N LYS A 105 34.48 15.06 -6.91
CA LYS A 105 34.45 15.23 -8.38
C LYS A 105 34.65 13.89 -9.08
N LEU A 106 33.66 13.03 -8.94
CA LEU A 106 33.65 11.77 -9.68
C LEU A 106 33.20 12.03 -11.12
N THR A 107 34.00 11.60 -12.07
CA THR A 107 33.73 11.77 -13.51
C THR A 107 33.01 10.61 -14.13
N GLU A 108 32.99 9.47 -13.45
CA GLU A 108 32.39 8.24 -13.92
C GLU A 108 31.03 8.01 -13.26
N THR A 109 30.19 7.26 -13.94
CA THR A 109 28.89 6.80 -13.41
C THR A 109 28.79 5.31 -13.66
N GLN A 110 28.53 4.55 -12.60
CA GLN A 110 28.20 3.13 -12.70
C GLN A 110 26.71 2.94 -12.43
N ILE A 111 26.06 2.17 -13.29
CA ILE A 111 24.64 1.83 -13.16
C ILE A 111 24.53 0.39 -12.70
N ILE A 112 23.77 0.16 -11.63
CA ILE A 112 23.43 -1.14 -11.08
C ILE A 112 21.94 -1.34 -11.31
N ASN A 113 21.57 -2.29 -12.14
CA ASN A 113 20.18 -2.65 -12.39
C ASN A 113 19.81 -3.86 -11.54
N ILE A 114 18.73 -3.72 -10.78
CA ILE A 114 18.14 -4.78 -9.95
C ILE A 114 16.74 -5.03 -10.49
N ALA A 115 16.49 -6.22 -11.03
CA ALA A 115 15.21 -6.62 -11.62
C ALA A 115 14.89 -8.05 -11.22
N ASP A 116 13.61 -8.38 -11.17
CA ASP A 116 13.10 -9.75 -11.01
C ASP A 116 13.75 -10.51 -9.84
N VAL A 117 13.92 -9.84 -8.71
CA VAL A 117 14.55 -10.43 -7.52
C VAL A 117 13.64 -11.47 -6.86
N HIS A 118 12.32 -11.20 -6.88
CA HIS A 118 11.31 -12.10 -6.31
C HIS A 118 11.62 -12.53 -4.87
N LEU A 119 11.90 -11.55 -3.99
CA LEU A 119 12.10 -11.85 -2.56
C LEU A 119 10.88 -12.57 -2.00
N GLY A 120 11.11 -13.67 -1.31
CA GLY A 120 10.06 -14.51 -0.74
C GLY A 120 9.65 -15.69 -1.62
N MET A 121 10.09 -15.76 -2.87
CA MET A 121 9.83 -16.91 -3.74
C MET A 121 10.43 -18.20 -3.17
N ASP A 122 9.68 -19.30 -3.21
CA ASP A 122 10.12 -20.62 -2.76
C ASP A 122 10.64 -21.45 -3.93
N ILE A 123 11.95 -21.41 -4.16
CA ILE A 123 12.63 -22.29 -5.14
C ILE A 123 13.34 -23.41 -4.42
N LYS A 124 13.02 -24.62 -4.79
CA LYS A 124 13.64 -25.82 -4.25
C LYS A 124 14.94 -26.17 -4.96
N ASN A 125 15.91 -26.65 -4.17
CA ASN A 125 17.25 -26.98 -4.64
C ASN A 125 17.29 -28.06 -5.74
N ASP A 126 16.33 -28.98 -5.75
CA ASP A 126 16.23 -30.08 -6.73
C ASP A 126 15.99 -29.61 -8.18
N LEU A 127 15.43 -28.42 -8.37
CA LEU A 127 15.16 -27.87 -9.70
C LEU A 127 16.31 -27.04 -10.28
N PHE A 128 17.01 -26.27 -9.45
CA PHE A 128 17.95 -25.24 -9.89
C PHE A 128 19.36 -25.39 -9.30
N GLY A 129 19.58 -26.37 -8.43
CA GLY A 129 20.86 -26.55 -7.75
C GLY A 129 21.14 -25.53 -6.62
N TYR A 130 20.17 -24.69 -6.28
CA TYR A 130 20.21 -23.77 -5.14
C TYR A 130 18.80 -23.51 -4.62
N GLU A 131 18.70 -23.12 -3.38
CA GLU A 131 17.47 -22.59 -2.78
C GLU A 131 17.48 -21.08 -2.84
N TRP A 132 16.37 -20.47 -3.31
CA TRP A 132 16.21 -19.03 -3.23
C TRP A 132 15.76 -18.67 -1.83
N ASN A 133 16.66 -18.09 -1.05
CA ASN A 133 16.43 -17.70 0.33
C ASN A 133 17.27 -16.47 0.69
N ARG A 134 17.14 -15.99 1.93
CA ARG A 134 17.85 -14.82 2.43
C ARG A 134 19.38 -14.94 2.26
N GLN A 135 19.97 -16.10 2.55
CA GLN A 135 21.43 -16.29 2.44
C GLN A 135 21.92 -16.21 1.00
N GLU A 136 21.23 -16.88 0.08
CA GLU A 136 21.59 -16.85 -1.35
C GLU A 136 21.42 -15.43 -1.91
N TYR A 137 20.39 -14.68 -1.48
CA TYR A 137 20.21 -13.30 -1.89
C TYR A 137 21.37 -12.41 -1.44
N TYR A 138 21.76 -12.43 -0.16
CA TYR A 138 22.91 -11.64 0.32
C TYR A 138 24.22 -12.05 -0.35
N LYS A 139 24.45 -13.32 -0.60
CA LYS A 139 25.62 -13.79 -1.37
C LYS A 139 25.68 -13.15 -2.77
N ARG A 140 24.53 -12.98 -3.42
CA ARG A 140 24.47 -12.28 -4.72
C ARG A 140 24.72 -10.78 -4.59
N LEU A 141 24.22 -10.16 -3.54
CA LEU A 141 24.53 -8.76 -3.24
C LEU A 141 26.02 -8.56 -3.01
N ASP A 142 26.69 -9.46 -2.31
CA ASP A 142 28.15 -9.40 -2.10
C ASP A 142 28.92 -9.46 -3.42
N ILE A 143 28.46 -10.26 -4.38
CA ILE A 143 29.04 -10.30 -5.73
C ILE A 143 28.85 -8.94 -6.43
N VAL A 144 27.70 -8.31 -6.29
CA VAL A 144 27.45 -6.97 -6.86
C VAL A 144 28.39 -5.97 -6.19
N LEU A 145 28.50 -5.98 -4.86
CA LEU A 145 29.36 -5.07 -4.09
C LEU A 145 30.84 -5.17 -4.45
N GLN A 146 31.34 -6.39 -4.70
CA GLN A 146 32.72 -6.62 -5.14
C GLN A 146 33.04 -5.97 -6.50
N ASN A 147 32.02 -5.66 -7.28
CA ASN A 147 32.14 -5.05 -8.61
C ASN A 147 31.79 -3.56 -8.62
N VAL A 148 31.60 -2.93 -7.46
CA VAL A 148 31.36 -1.49 -7.37
C VAL A 148 32.66 -0.73 -7.62
N ASN A 149 32.63 0.21 -8.57
CA ASN A 149 33.73 1.10 -8.82
C ASN A 149 33.79 2.19 -7.72
N PRO A 150 34.81 2.21 -6.87
CA PRO A 150 34.92 3.19 -5.77
C PRO A 150 35.03 4.64 -6.24
N ASN A 151 35.34 4.86 -7.52
CA ASN A 151 35.54 6.19 -8.10
C ASN A 151 34.38 6.66 -8.98
N ALA A 152 33.22 6.04 -8.88
CA ALA A 152 32.05 6.36 -9.69
C ALA A 152 30.88 6.91 -8.86
N ASN A 153 30.03 7.75 -9.47
CA ASN A 153 28.68 7.97 -8.97
C ASN A 153 27.85 6.72 -9.23
N ILE A 154 27.14 6.22 -8.24
CA ILE A 154 26.35 5.01 -8.38
C ILE A 154 24.87 5.36 -8.62
N ILE A 155 24.29 4.76 -9.64
CA ILE A 155 22.85 4.81 -9.88
C ILE A 155 22.31 3.38 -9.73
N ILE A 156 21.44 3.19 -8.76
CA ILE A 156 20.74 1.92 -8.57
C ILE A 156 19.33 2.05 -9.17
N ASN A 157 19.03 1.24 -10.17
CA ASN A 157 17.70 1.15 -10.75
C ASN A 157 17.03 -0.15 -10.28
N GLN A 158 16.00 -0.06 -9.46
CA GLN A 158 15.08 -1.16 -9.21
C GLN A 158 14.00 -1.14 -10.31
N LEU A 159 13.97 -2.18 -11.13
CA LEU A 159 13.22 -2.22 -12.38
C LEU A 159 11.92 -3.06 -12.30
N GLY A 160 11.51 -3.44 -11.12
CA GLY A 160 10.27 -4.18 -10.87
C GLY A 160 10.50 -5.59 -10.31
N ASP A 161 9.42 -6.19 -9.88
CA ASP A 161 9.33 -7.53 -9.30
C ASP A 161 10.41 -7.82 -8.24
N PHE A 162 10.60 -6.82 -7.36
CA PHE A 162 11.58 -6.92 -6.28
C PHE A 162 11.16 -7.94 -5.24
N THR A 163 9.86 -8.01 -4.96
CA THR A 163 9.26 -9.05 -4.11
C THR A 163 8.34 -9.96 -4.93
N ASP A 164 8.07 -11.17 -4.41
CA ASP A 164 7.35 -12.20 -5.17
C ASP A 164 5.81 -12.08 -5.08
N GLY A 165 5.29 -11.12 -4.37
CA GLY A 165 3.86 -10.91 -4.21
C GLY A 165 3.43 -10.60 -2.78
N LEU A 166 2.13 -10.66 -2.54
CA LEU A 166 1.52 -10.36 -1.26
C LEU A 166 0.72 -11.56 -0.76
N ASN A 167 1.03 -12.06 0.45
CA ASN A 167 0.30 -13.15 1.08
C ASN A 167 0.17 -14.43 0.22
N GLY A 168 1.21 -14.76 -0.53
CA GLY A 168 1.24 -15.95 -1.39
C GLY A 168 0.54 -15.79 -2.74
N GLU A 169 0.29 -14.55 -3.16
CA GLU A 169 -0.38 -14.27 -4.43
C GLU A 169 0.25 -13.06 -5.14
N THR A 170 0.23 -13.08 -6.48
CA THR A 170 0.56 -11.88 -7.25
C THR A 170 -0.53 -10.83 -7.06
N THR A 171 -0.17 -9.56 -6.92
CA THR A 171 -1.17 -8.48 -6.77
C THR A 171 -1.92 -8.24 -8.07
N ARG A 172 -1.30 -8.54 -9.21
CA ARG A 172 -1.93 -8.48 -10.53
C ARG A 172 -2.33 -9.88 -10.99
N GLY A 173 -3.62 -10.15 -11.00
CA GLY A 173 -4.19 -11.41 -11.45
C GLY A 173 -4.41 -12.47 -10.36
N GLY A 174 -3.90 -12.27 -9.13
CA GLY A 174 -4.15 -13.16 -7.99
C GLY A 174 -3.61 -14.58 -8.18
N HIS A 175 -2.51 -14.75 -8.93
CA HIS A 175 -1.87 -16.05 -9.09
C HIS A 175 -1.23 -16.48 -7.79
N LYS A 176 -1.53 -17.70 -7.36
CA LYS A 176 -0.91 -18.30 -6.17
C LYS A 176 0.54 -18.62 -6.41
N LEU A 177 1.39 -18.21 -5.47
CA LEU A 177 2.82 -18.38 -5.53
C LEU A 177 3.30 -19.13 -4.28
N PRO A 178 4.14 -20.17 -4.42
CA PRO A 178 4.81 -20.74 -3.26
C PRO A 178 5.81 -19.72 -2.72
N GLN A 179 5.64 -19.35 -1.46
CA GLN A 179 6.52 -18.40 -0.78
C GLN A 179 7.17 -19.02 0.45
N ASN A 180 8.45 -18.71 0.67
CA ASN A 180 9.22 -19.12 1.84
C ASN A 180 9.31 -18.04 2.94
N MET A 181 8.69 -16.87 2.70
CA MET A 181 8.61 -15.74 3.62
C MET A 181 7.19 -15.17 3.61
N ASN A 182 6.73 -14.68 4.75
CA ASN A 182 5.51 -13.90 4.80
C ASN A 182 5.76 -12.45 4.35
N SER A 183 4.69 -11.72 4.06
CA SER A 183 4.79 -10.35 3.52
C SER A 183 5.55 -9.37 4.41
N LYS A 184 5.48 -9.53 5.74
CA LYS A 184 6.25 -8.70 6.68
C LYS A 184 7.75 -8.97 6.56
N GLU A 185 8.14 -10.25 6.54
CA GLU A 185 9.54 -10.66 6.37
C GLU A 185 10.10 -10.20 5.03
N THR A 186 9.30 -10.28 3.98
CA THR A 186 9.68 -9.84 2.63
C THR A 186 9.91 -8.33 2.57
N ILE A 187 9.00 -7.52 3.14
CA ILE A 187 9.16 -6.06 3.22
C ILE A 187 10.41 -5.71 4.03
N GLN A 188 10.59 -6.35 5.18
CA GLN A 188 11.73 -6.11 6.05
C GLN A 188 13.04 -6.44 5.33
N LEU A 189 13.13 -7.62 4.71
CA LEU A 189 14.30 -8.01 3.94
C LEU A 189 14.57 -7.06 2.77
N GLY A 190 13.51 -6.61 2.10
CA GLY A 190 13.63 -5.64 1.00
C GLY A 190 14.27 -4.33 1.43
N VAL A 191 13.84 -3.77 2.56
CA VAL A 191 14.43 -2.55 3.13
C VAL A 191 15.87 -2.81 3.60
N GLU A 192 16.07 -3.85 4.42
CA GLU A 192 17.38 -4.18 4.99
C GLU A 192 18.44 -4.43 3.93
N SER A 193 18.08 -5.09 2.82
CA SER A 193 19.03 -5.43 1.76
C SER A 193 19.56 -4.21 0.99
N ILE A 194 18.71 -3.23 0.73
CA ILE A 194 19.16 -1.98 0.09
C ILE A 194 19.99 -1.15 1.06
N LEU A 195 19.59 -1.07 2.33
CA LEU A 195 20.41 -0.41 3.35
C LEU A 195 21.78 -1.10 3.50
N TYR A 196 21.82 -2.44 3.42
CA TYR A 196 23.07 -3.20 3.42
C TYR A 196 23.99 -2.77 2.27
N ILE A 197 23.48 -2.64 1.05
CA ILE A 197 24.26 -2.12 -0.09
C ILE A 197 24.79 -0.72 0.23
N LEU A 198 23.93 0.17 0.72
CA LEU A 198 24.30 1.56 1.00
C LEU A 198 25.34 1.69 2.11
N ASP A 199 25.32 0.80 3.09
CA ASP A 199 26.28 0.78 4.19
C ASP A 199 27.67 0.27 3.78
N GLN A 200 27.75 -0.54 2.71
CA GLN A 200 29.00 -1.13 2.22
C GLN A 200 29.74 -0.24 1.20
N ILE A 201 29.10 0.80 0.66
CA ILE A 201 29.72 1.66 -0.36
C ILE A 201 29.82 3.11 0.14
N ASP A 202 30.94 3.75 -0.18
CA ASP A 202 31.18 5.16 0.18
C ASP A 202 30.90 6.14 -0.96
N ASN A 203 30.35 5.65 -2.04
CA ASN A 203 30.03 6.45 -3.22
C ASN A 203 28.77 7.32 -3.02
N PRO A 204 28.65 8.43 -3.74
CA PRO A 204 27.37 9.08 -3.95
C PRO A 204 26.40 8.10 -4.64
N VAL A 205 25.18 7.93 -4.10
CA VAL A 205 24.21 6.97 -4.64
C VAL A 205 22.89 7.67 -4.94
N THR A 206 22.39 7.46 -6.14
CA THR A 206 21.01 7.78 -6.51
C THR A 206 20.23 6.48 -6.72
N ILE A 207 19.04 6.38 -6.18
CA ILE A 207 18.16 5.22 -6.37
C ILE A 207 16.94 5.65 -7.17
N ASN A 208 16.66 4.93 -8.25
CA ASN A 208 15.41 4.98 -8.98
C ASN A 208 14.62 3.71 -8.66
N TRP A 209 13.41 3.88 -8.15
CA TRP A 209 12.61 2.78 -7.65
C TRP A 209 11.28 2.68 -8.39
N LEU A 210 11.03 1.55 -9.07
CA LEU A 210 9.76 1.28 -9.72
C LEU A 210 8.73 0.83 -8.66
N THR A 211 7.56 1.45 -8.66
CA THR A 211 6.58 1.29 -7.59
C THR A 211 5.37 0.43 -7.93
N ASN A 212 5.26 0.01 -9.19
CA ASN A 212 4.09 -0.72 -9.68
C ASN A 212 4.50 -1.81 -10.67
N SER A 213 4.98 -2.91 -10.14
CA SER A 213 5.25 -4.13 -10.92
C SER A 213 4.13 -5.17 -10.76
N ASN A 214 4.15 -6.23 -11.54
CA ASN A 214 3.01 -7.15 -11.62
C ASN A 214 2.92 -8.13 -10.45
N HIS A 215 4.04 -8.52 -9.83
CA HIS A 215 4.03 -9.43 -8.69
C HIS A 215 3.70 -8.71 -7.38
N PRO A 216 4.52 -7.76 -6.90
CA PRO A 216 4.37 -7.18 -5.59
C PRO A 216 3.39 -6.01 -5.51
N GLY A 217 3.17 -5.28 -6.61
CA GLY A 217 2.31 -4.10 -6.62
C GLY A 217 2.67 -3.10 -5.52
N VAL A 218 1.76 -2.92 -4.56
CA VAL A 218 1.89 -1.97 -3.45
C VAL A 218 3.09 -2.22 -2.51
N ILE A 219 3.63 -3.43 -2.47
CA ILE A 219 4.77 -3.74 -1.60
C ILE A 219 6.02 -3.01 -2.10
N ASP A 220 6.29 -3.00 -3.40
CA ASP A 220 7.42 -2.28 -3.95
C ASP A 220 7.33 -0.78 -3.64
N TYR A 221 6.13 -0.20 -3.70
CA TYR A 221 5.91 1.17 -3.25
C TYR A 221 6.25 1.35 -1.77
N ALA A 222 5.76 0.47 -0.90
CA ALA A 222 5.99 0.57 0.54
C ALA A 222 7.49 0.48 0.89
N ILE A 223 8.23 -0.40 0.23
CA ILE A 223 9.69 -0.54 0.39
C ILE A 223 10.39 0.74 -0.07
N GLY A 224 10.11 1.20 -1.30
CA GLY A 224 10.75 2.39 -1.86
C GLY A 224 10.45 3.66 -1.05
N TYR A 225 9.21 3.84 -0.60
CA TYR A 225 8.82 4.95 0.26
C TYR A 225 9.55 4.92 1.62
N THR A 226 9.62 3.75 2.23
CA THR A 226 10.34 3.55 3.50
C THR A 226 11.83 3.85 3.33
N LEU A 227 12.46 3.34 2.27
CA LEU A 227 13.87 3.62 1.96
C LEU A 227 14.13 5.10 1.75
N ALA A 228 13.29 5.80 0.99
CA ALA A 228 13.45 7.23 0.75
C ALA A 228 13.46 8.03 2.05
N HIS A 229 12.57 7.69 3.00
CA HIS A 229 12.50 8.33 4.32
C HIS A 229 13.72 7.98 5.18
N ILE A 230 14.12 6.72 5.24
CA ILE A 230 15.31 6.32 6.01
C ILE A 230 16.55 7.01 5.46
N CYS A 231 16.72 7.06 4.14
CA CYS A 231 17.89 7.69 3.52
C CYS A 231 17.95 9.19 3.79
N LEU A 232 16.79 9.87 3.80
CA LEU A 232 16.71 11.30 4.14
C LEU A 232 17.26 11.59 5.54
N TYR A 233 17.00 10.72 6.52
CA TYR A 233 17.45 10.93 7.91
C TYR A 233 18.81 10.33 8.22
N ARG A 234 19.25 9.30 7.50
CA ARG A 234 20.49 8.57 7.82
C ARG A 234 21.70 9.07 7.06
N TYR A 235 21.53 9.56 5.83
CA TYR A 235 22.63 9.86 4.93
C TYR A 235 22.69 11.34 4.46
N ASN A 236 21.73 12.17 4.83
CA ASN A 236 21.69 13.61 4.59
C ASN A 236 21.64 14.40 5.89
#